data_f121d27729f6e896ef6badc152277f46
#
_entry.id   f121d27729f6e896ef6badc152277f46
#
_cell.length_a   1.000
_cell.length_b   1.000
_cell.length_c   1.000
_cell.angle_alpha   90.00
_cell.angle_beta   90.00
_cell.angle_gamma   90.00
#
_symmetry.space_group_name_H-M   'P 1'
#
loop_
_entity.id
_entity.type
_entity.pdbx_description
1 polymer ?
#
loop_
_entity_poly.entity_id
_entity_poly.type
_entity_poly.pdbx_seq_one_letter_code
_entity_poly.pdbx_strand_id
1 'polypeptide(L)'
;MSSQPEEQPYSDSHLDSPEYRRRLLRKLNTLIAVLEVACAKVRRSLAGPDPDVERLTRIQNNLKETLQVCLRAKSALERSEQGANQTQVVSEPEKTIPMQL
;
A
#
# COMPACT_ATOMS: atom_id res chain seq x y z
N MET A 1 -24.26 -7.91 -12.01
CA MET A 1 -23.70 -7.75 -11.84
C MET A 1 -22.96 -7.35 -12.06
N SER A 2 -22.84 -7.18 -12.22
CA SER A 2 -22.18 -6.83 -12.34
C SER A 2 -20.94 -6.82 -12.18
N SER A 3 -20.43 -7.69 -12.30
CA SER A 3 -19.05 -7.62 -12.03
C SER A 3 -18.34 -6.90 -13.13
N GLN A 4 -17.51 -6.01 -12.71
CA GLN A 4 -16.77 -5.23 -13.66
C GLN A 4 -15.41 -5.86 -13.87
N PRO A 5 -14.79 -5.61 -14.99
CA PRO A 5 -13.48 -6.20 -15.23
C PRO A 5 -12.46 -5.86 -14.15
N GLU A 6 -12.51 -4.64 -13.63
CA GLU A 6 -11.57 -4.27 -12.58
C GLU A 6 -11.92 -4.91 -11.26
N GLU A 7 -13.08 -5.57 -11.19
CA GLU A 7 -13.47 -6.28 -9.99
C GLU A 7 -13.04 -7.73 -10.00
N GLN A 8 -12.34 -8.15 -11.01
CA GLN A 8 -11.87 -9.52 -11.06
C GLN A 8 -10.89 -9.79 -9.94
N PRO A 9 -10.84 -11.04 -9.48
CA PRO A 9 -9.90 -11.34 -8.40
C PRO A 9 -8.47 -11.00 -8.78
N TYR A 10 -7.75 -10.52 -7.82
CA TYR A 10 -6.34 -10.21 -8.03
C TYR A 10 -5.54 -11.51 -8.01
N SER A 11 -4.58 -11.59 -8.89
CA SER A 11 -3.72 -12.74 -8.91
C SER A 11 -2.32 -12.29 -9.31
N ASP A 12 -1.35 -13.12 -8.99
CA ASP A 12 0.04 -12.78 -9.27
C ASP A 12 0.30 -12.63 -10.77
N SER A 13 -0.44 -13.36 -11.59
CA SER A 13 -0.20 -13.28 -13.02
C SER A 13 -0.53 -11.92 -13.60
N HIS A 14 -1.36 -11.14 -12.92
CA HIS A 14 -1.70 -9.81 -13.40
C HIS A 14 -0.66 -8.76 -13.04
N LEU A 15 0.24 -9.07 -12.15
CA LEU A 15 1.22 -8.09 -11.69
C LEU A 15 2.21 -7.69 -12.77
N ASP A 16 2.27 -8.45 -13.87
CA ASP A 16 3.09 -8.05 -15.01
C ASP A 16 2.54 -6.85 -15.75
N SER A 17 1.26 -6.58 -15.61
CA SER A 17 0.61 -5.50 -16.33
C SER A 17 0.80 -4.17 -15.59
N PRO A 18 1.39 -3.16 -16.25
CA PRO A 18 1.53 -1.86 -15.60
C PRO A 18 0.18 -1.24 -15.24
N GLU A 19 -0.83 -1.45 -16.09
CA GLU A 19 -2.15 -0.91 -15.78
C GLU A 19 -2.76 -1.54 -14.55
N TYR A 20 -2.58 -2.84 -14.42
CA TYR A 20 -3.09 -3.54 -13.27
C TYR A 20 -2.40 -3.05 -12.00
N ARG A 21 -1.07 -2.91 -12.06
CA ARG A 21 -0.31 -2.43 -10.91
C ARG A 21 -0.75 -1.03 -10.50
N ARG A 22 -0.97 -0.15 -11.49
CA ARG A 22 -1.42 1.21 -11.16
C ARG A 22 -2.79 1.21 -10.52
N ARG A 23 -3.69 0.36 -11.04
CA ARG A 23 -5.02 0.25 -10.46
C ARG A 23 -4.96 -0.22 -9.02
N LEU A 24 -4.13 -1.24 -8.79
CA LEU A 24 -3.98 -1.79 -7.46
C LEU A 24 -3.36 -0.76 -6.51
N LEU A 25 -2.37 -0.01 -6.99
CA LEU A 25 -1.77 1.04 -6.18
C LEU A 25 -2.77 2.10 -5.78
N ARG A 26 -3.64 2.49 -6.70
CA ARG A 26 -4.67 3.48 -6.36
C ARG A 26 -5.59 2.95 -5.27
N LYS A 27 -5.97 1.69 -5.37
CA LYS A 27 -6.84 1.10 -4.35
C LYS A 27 -6.13 1.00 -3.01
N LEU A 28 -4.85 0.63 -3.04
CA LEU A 28 -4.08 0.58 -1.80
C LEU A 28 -3.93 1.95 -1.17
N ASN A 29 -3.67 2.96 -1.97
CA ASN A 29 -3.53 4.31 -1.43
C ASN A 29 -4.83 4.77 -0.78
N THR A 30 -5.97 4.48 -1.40
CA THR A 30 -7.25 4.83 -0.82
C THR A 30 -7.47 4.10 0.50
N LEU A 31 -7.18 2.81 0.53
CA LEU A 31 -7.35 2.02 1.74
C LEU A 31 -6.43 2.51 2.84
N ILE A 32 -5.18 2.82 2.51
CA ILE A 32 -4.23 3.34 3.49
C ILE A 32 -4.78 4.63 4.11
N ALA A 33 -5.30 5.53 3.28
CA ALA A 33 -5.85 6.78 3.78
C ALA A 33 -7.01 6.54 4.74
N VAL A 34 -7.89 5.62 4.37
CA VAL A 34 -9.04 5.29 5.23
C VAL A 34 -8.56 4.71 6.56
N LEU A 35 -7.57 3.82 6.50
CA LEU A 35 -7.04 3.21 7.72
C LEU A 35 -6.37 4.23 8.62
N GLU A 36 -5.65 5.19 8.02
CA GLU A 36 -5.00 6.23 8.81
C GLU A 36 -6.02 7.11 9.51
N VAL A 37 -7.11 7.44 8.83
CA VAL A 37 -8.18 8.21 9.45
C VAL A 37 -8.80 7.41 10.59
N ALA A 38 -9.03 6.13 10.38
CA ALA A 38 -9.61 5.29 11.42
C ALA A 38 -8.69 5.20 12.63
N CYS A 39 -7.38 5.08 12.42
CA CYS A 39 -6.43 5.07 13.53
C CYS A 39 -6.48 6.38 14.30
N ALA A 40 -6.57 7.50 13.59
CA ALA A 40 -6.65 8.79 14.26
C ALA A 40 -7.91 8.90 15.09
N LYS A 41 -9.01 8.38 14.58
CA LYS A 41 -10.27 8.42 15.35
C LYS A 41 -10.17 7.60 16.63
N VAL A 42 -9.54 6.43 16.54
CA VAL A 42 -9.38 5.60 17.73
C VAL A 42 -8.48 6.31 18.75
N ARG A 43 -7.41 6.94 18.29
CA ARG A 43 -6.55 7.69 19.21
C ARG A 43 -7.31 8.78 19.93
N ARG A 44 -8.16 9.51 19.19
CA ARG A 44 -8.96 10.55 19.82
C ARG A 44 -9.94 9.97 20.84
N SER A 45 -10.53 8.84 20.52
CA SER A 45 -11.45 8.19 21.46
C SER A 45 -10.71 7.75 22.73
N LEU A 46 -9.49 7.25 22.57
CA LEU A 46 -8.70 6.84 23.73
C LEU A 46 -8.33 8.02 24.61
N ALA A 47 -8.15 9.20 24.01
CA ALA A 47 -7.81 10.40 24.77
C ALA A 47 -9.03 11.08 25.38
N GLY A 48 -10.22 10.64 25.05
CA GLY A 48 -11.43 11.26 25.56
C GLY A 48 -11.77 10.80 26.96
N PRO A 49 -12.91 11.29 27.50
CA PRO A 49 -13.32 10.89 28.84
C PRO A 49 -13.85 9.46 28.84
N ASP A 50 -13.48 8.75 29.88
CA ASP A 50 -14.03 7.43 30.15
C ASP A 50 -13.99 6.48 28.94
N PRO A 51 -12.82 6.29 28.32
CA PRO A 51 -12.74 5.43 27.13
C PRO A 51 -12.79 3.96 27.51
N ASP A 52 -13.34 3.15 26.60
CA ASP A 52 -13.24 1.70 26.71
C ASP A 52 -11.86 1.30 26.19
N VAL A 53 -10.88 1.36 27.06
CA VAL A 53 -9.47 1.22 26.65
C VAL A 53 -9.20 -0.15 26.05
N GLU A 54 -9.74 -1.19 26.64
CA GLU A 54 -9.46 -2.54 26.17
C GLU A 54 -9.99 -2.73 24.75
N ARG A 55 -11.21 -2.33 24.51
CA ARG A 55 -11.83 -2.48 23.20
C ARG A 55 -11.14 -1.62 22.17
N LEU A 56 -10.89 -0.35 22.52
CA LEU A 56 -10.26 0.58 21.58
C LEU A 56 -8.84 0.18 21.25
N THR A 57 -8.10 -0.33 22.23
CA THR A 57 -6.73 -0.79 21.96
C THR A 57 -6.72 -1.98 21.02
N ARG A 58 -7.67 -2.90 21.19
CA ARG A 58 -7.77 -4.04 20.29
C ARG A 58 -8.07 -3.58 18.87
N ILE A 59 -8.99 -2.64 18.72
CA ILE A 59 -9.32 -2.09 17.41
C ILE A 59 -8.09 -1.41 16.81
N GLN A 60 -7.40 -0.63 17.61
CA GLN A 60 -6.21 0.08 17.13
C GLN A 60 -5.15 -0.88 16.64
N ASN A 61 -4.90 -1.95 17.37
CA ASN A 61 -3.91 -2.92 16.96
C ASN A 61 -4.29 -3.58 15.64
N ASN A 62 -5.57 -3.92 15.48
CA ASN A 62 -6.03 -4.52 14.24
C ASN A 62 -5.86 -3.55 13.06
N LEU A 63 -6.19 -2.28 13.28
CA LEU A 63 -6.04 -1.28 12.23
C LEU A 63 -4.58 -1.11 11.85
N LYS A 64 -3.70 -1.07 12.84
CA LYS A 64 -2.28 -0.91 12.57
C LYS A 64 -1.70 -2.10 11.81
N GLU A 65 -2.12 -3.30 12.15
CA GLU A 65 -1.65 -4.47 11.45
C GLU A 65 -2.10 -4.46 9.99
N THR A 66 -3.35 -4.10 9.77
CA THR A 66 -3.86 -4.01 8.41
C THR A 66 -3.13 -2.94 7.63
N LEU A 67 -2.89 -1.80 8.27
CA LEU A 67 -2.15 -0.72 7.64
C LEU A 67 -0.75 -1.16 7.25
N GLN A 68 -0.08 -1.91 8.11
CA GLN A 68 1.25 -2.40 7.79
C GLN A 68 1.24 -3.32 6.59
N VAL A 69 0.23 -4.19 6.49
CA VAL A 69 0.11 -5.07 5.34
C VAL A 69 -0.04 -4.24 4.06
N CYS A 70 -0.89 -3.21 4.12
CA CYS A 70 -1.11 -2.37 2.95
C CYS A 70 0.14 -1.61 2.56
N LEU A 71 0.88 -1.11 3.54
CA LEU A 71 2.11 -0.37 3.26
C LEU A 71 3.17 -1.28 2.63
N ARG A 72 3.27 -2.51 3.13
CA ARG A 72 4.20 -3.46 2.53
C ARG A 72 3.82 -3.81 1.11
N ALA A 73 2.53 -3.99 0.87
CA ALA A 73 2.05 -4.29 -0.48
C ALA A 73 2.33 -3.13 -1.42
N LYS A 74 2.10 -1.90 -0.94
CA LYS A 74 2.39 -0.74 -1.75
C LYS A 74 3.87 -0.65 -2.09
N SER A 75 4.73 -0.86 -1.11
CA SER A 75 6.17 -0.82 -1.35
C SER A 75 6.60 -1.88 -2.36
N ALA A 76 6.03 -3.08 -2.26
CA ALA A 76 6.37 -4.15 -3.19
C ALA A 76 5.97 -3.79 -4.61
N LEU A 77 4.79 -3.18 -4.76
CA LEU A 77 4.34 -2.77 -6.09
C LEU A 77 5.20 -1.66 -6.66
N GLU A 78 5.60 -0.71 -5.81
CA GLU A 78 6.46 0.38 -6.26
C GLU A 78 7.83 -0.12 -6.66
N ARG A 79 8.36 -1.09 -5.92
CA ARG A 79 9.63 -1.68 -6.30
C ARG A 79 9.53 -2.43 -7.62
N SER A 80 8.42 -3.09 -7.82
CA SER A 80 8.17 -3.80 -9.07
C SER A 80 8.15 -2.84 -10.25
N GLU A 81 7.51 -1.69 -10.06
CA GLU A 81 7.50 -0.68 -11.10
C GLU A 81 8.88 -0.11 -11.36
N GLN A 82 9.61 0.16 -10.31
CA GLN A 82 10.96 0.66 -10.45
C GLN A 82 11.87 -0.35 -11.12
N GLY A 83 11.69 -1.61 -10.79
CA GLY A 83 12.46 -2.66 -11.42
C GLY A 83 12.23 -2.70 -12.92
N ALA A 84 10.97 -2.57 -13.33
CA ALA A 84 10.66 -2.55 -14.74
C ALA A 84 11.27 -1.34 -15.43
N ASN A 85 11.19 -0.19 -14.78
CA ASN A 85 11.79 1.02 -15.32
C ASN A 85 13.29 0.91 -15.39
N GLN A 86 13.90 0.34 -14.39
CA GLN A 86 15.34 0.18 -14.37
C GLN A 86 15.80 -0.76 -15.47
N THR A 87 15.02 -1.77 -15.74
CA THR A 87 15.35 -2.68 -16.82
C THR A 87 15.44 -1.93 -18.13
N GLN A 88 14.54 -0.99 -18.33
CA GLN A 88 14.56 -0.19 -19.53
C GLN A 88 15.71 0.79 -19.55
N VAL A 89 16.07 1.29 -18.39
CA VAL A 89 17.04 2.34 -18.29
C VAL A 89 18.44 1.81 -18.09
N VAL A 90 18.53 0.60 -17.65
CA VAL A 90 19.82 0.03 -17.29
C VAL A 90 20.76 0.01 -18.46
N SER A 91 20.23 0.20 -19.60
CA SER A 91 21.13 0.31 -20.73
C SER A 91 22.07 1.48 -20.55
N GLU A 92 21.82 2.35 -19.60
CA GLU A 92 22.74 3.39 -19.33
C GLU A 92 23.33 3.18 -18.03
N PRO A 93 24.03 2.90 -17.56
CA PRO A 93 24.37 2.54 -16.23
C PRO A 93 24.83 3.54 -15.34
N GLU A 94 24.52 3.51 -15.04
CA GLU A 94 24.72 3.82 -14.15
C GLU A 94 25.13 4.38 -13.45
N LYS A 95 25.11 4.57 -13.64
CA LYS A 95 25.46 5.04 -13.14
C LYS A 95 26.10 5.40 -12.52
N THR A 96 26.09 5.27 -12.84
CA THR A 96 26.74 5.49 -12.32
C THR A 96 27.47 5.76 -11.78
N ILE A 97 27.51 5.74 -11.87
CA ILE A 97 28.16 5.88 -11.42
C ILE A 97 28.89 6.27 -10.98
N PRO A 98 28.87 6.31 -11.05
CA PRO A 98 29.49 6.55 -10.67
C PRO A 98 30.15 6.95 -10.29
N MET A 99 29.96 6.80 -10.49
CA MET A 99 30.52 6.87 -10.29
C MET A 99 31.20 7.23 -9.96
N GLN A 100 31.12 7.33 -10.04
CA GLN A 100 31.62 7.53 -9.90
C GLN A 100 32.37 7.86 -9.51
N LEU A 101 32.59 7.91 -9.50
CA LEU A 101 33.20 8.12 -9.29
C LEU A 101 33.66 8.40 -9.06
#